data_ac5f7d938b5765e18f3c7eee2ee723c9
#
_entry.id   ac5f7d938b5765e18f3c7eee2ee723c9
#
_cell.length_a   1.000
_cell.length_b   1.000
_cell.length_c   1.000
_cell.angle_alpha   90.00
_cell.angle_beta   90.00
_cell.angle_gamma   90.00
#
_symmetry.space_group_name_H-M   'P 1'
#
loop_
_entity.id
_entity.type
_entity.pdbx_description
1 polymer ?
#
loop_
_entity_poly.entity_id
_entity_poly.type
_entity_poly.pdbx_seq_one_letter_code
_entity_poly.pdbx_strand_id
1 'polypeptide(L)'
;MITTLLLLGLAIFSLNPQAMAQSSDIAVVVSPDNPATNVSLGDLRKTFVGAKHSWPGGQAIKLITRGPGCPERVVLLKLLAMSESEYKQYWTAQVFRGEADAEPLTVPSVGMQKEAMRLFPGAVSLVNARDVKPGMKVIKVDGLLPGAAGYALR
;
A
#
# COMPACT_ATOMS: atom_id res chain seq x y z
N MET A 1 -43.11 38.45 -9.26
CA MET A 1 -42.58 37.49 -8.31
C MET A 1 -41.82 36.43 -9.08
N ILE A 2 -40.48 36.51 -9.11
CA ILE A 2 -39.61 35.58 -9.84
C ILE A 2 -38.94 34.70 -8.79
N THR A 3 -39.32 33.43 -8.75
CA THR A 3 -38.79 32.45 -7.83
C THR A 3 -37.51 31.83 -8.44
N THR A 4 -36.36 32.25 -7.95
CA THR A 4 -35.06 31.71 -8.38
C THR A 4 -34.84 30.38 -7.68
N LEU A 5 -34.89 29.26 -8.43
CA LEU A 5 -34.58 27.91 -7.95
C LEU A 5 -33.06 27.71 -7.93
N LEU A 6 -32.45 27.66 -6.74
CA LEU A 6 -31.05 27.41 -6.57
C LEU A 6 -30.80 25.89 -6.63
N LEU A 7 -30.32 25.41 -7.79
CA LEU A 7 -29.85 24.01 -7.94
C LEU A 7 -28.48 23.85 -7.28
N LEU A 8 -28.48 23.26 -6.09
CA LEU A 8 -27.29 22.86 -5.38
C LEU A 8 -26.74 21.59 -6.06
N GLY A 9 -25.72 21.74 -6.90
CA GLY A 9 -25.04 20.63 -7.57
C GLY A 9 -24.22 19.84 -6.57
N LEU A 10 -24.70 18.65 -6.16
CA LEU A 10 -23.96 17.68 -5.38
C LEU A 10 -22.92 17.04 -6.31
N ALA A 11 -21.66 17.47 -6.22
CA ALA A 11 -20.55 16.84 -6.94
C ALA A 11 -20.29 15.46 -6.32
N ILE A 12 -20.87 14.43 -6.91
CA ILE A 12 -20.56 13.05 -6.59
C ILE A 12 -19.18 12.78 -7.18
N PHE A 13 -18.15 12.77 -6.32
CA PHE A 13 -16.82 12.28 -6.66
C PHE A 13 -16.93 10.78 -6.93
N SER A 14 -17.24 10.43 -8.15
CA SER A 14 -17.23 9.03 -8.60
C SER A 14 -15.79 8.54 -8.58
N LEU A 15 -15.49 7.59 -7.71
CA LEU A 15 -14.27 6.78 -7.73
C LEU A 15 -14.25 6.08 -9.11
N ASN A 16 -13.35 6.51 -9.99
CA ASN A 16 -13.26 5.94 -11.33
C ASN A 16 -12.32 4.71 -11.30
N PRO A 17 -12.87 3.49 -11.24
CA PRO A 17 -12.05 2.27 -11.19
C PRO A 17 -11.23 2.07 -12.47
N GLN A 18 -11.63 2.68 -13.58
CA GLN A 18 -10.90 2.61 -14.85
C GLN A 18 -9.59 3.40 -14.81
N ALA A 19 -9.54 4.53 -14.10
CA ALA A 19 -8.31 5.31 -13.95
C ALA A 19 -7.24 4.50 -13.20
N MET A 20 -7.65 3.73 -12.21
CA MET A 20 -6.76 2.84 -11.46
C MET A 20 -6.20 1.71 -12.34
N ALA A 21 -7.06 1.05 -13.13
CA ALA A 21 -6.67 -0.07 -13.98
C ALA A 21 -5.73 0.30 -15.13
N GLN A 22 -5.68 1.59 -15.51
CA GLN A 22 -4.78 2.10 -16.57
C GLN A 22 -3.52 2.78 -16.02
N SER A 23 -3.45 2.99 -14.72
CA SER A 23 -2.32 3.66 -14.07
C SER A 23 -1.11 2.73 -13.96
N SER A 24 0.09 3.27 -14.15
CA SER A 24 1.36 2.62 -13.79
C SER A 24 1.73 2.83 -12.31
N ASP A 25 0.88 3.52 -11.55
CA ASP A 25 1.08 3.78 -10.13
C ASP A 25 1.13 2.47 -9.33
N ILE A 26 1.79 2.53 -8.19
CA ILE A 26 1.86 1.39 -7.27
C ILE A 26 0.81 1.58 -6.17
N ALA A 27 -0.15 0.67 -6.13
CA ALA A 27 -1.19 0.64 -5.11
C ALA A 27 -0.66 0.10 -3.79
N VAL A 28 -1.13 0.67 -2.68
CA VAL A 28 -1.01 0.05 -1.36
C VAL A 28 -2.22 -0.84 -1.16
N VAL A 29 -1.97 -2.13 -0.95
CA VAL A 29 -3.02 -3.13 -0.72
C VAL A 29 -2.89 -3.73 0.66
N VAL A 30 -4.03 -4.01 1.26
CA VAL A 30 -4.14 -4.68 2.57
C VAL A 30 -5.12 -5.84 2.45
N SER A 31 -5.14 -6.70 3.47
CA SER A 31 -6.16 -7.75 3.59
C SER A 31 -7.57 -7.14 3.54
N PRO A 32 -8.55 -7.81 2.92
CA PRO A 32 -9.94 -7.33 2.89
C PRO A 32 -10.53 -7.04 4.27
N ASP A 33 -10.13 -7.81 5.28
CA ASP A 33 -10.61 -7.68 6.66
C ASP A 33 -9.90 -6.56 7.45
N ASN A 34 -8.87 -5.95 6.87
CA ASN A 34 -8.16 -4.84 7.50
C ASN A 34 -9.04 -3.58 7.50
N PRO A 35 -9.23 -2.91 8.66
CA PRO A 35 -10.09 -1.73 8.75
C PRO A 35 -9.48 -0.48 8.09
N ALA A 36 -8.18 -0.47 7.76
CA ALA A 36 -7.53 0.69 7.16
C ALA A 36 -8.16 1.05 5.81
N THR A 37 -8.37 2.34 5.57
CA THR A 37 -8.89 2.90 4.32
C THR A 37 -7.97 3.97 3.72
N ASN A 38 -7.08 4.52 4.54
CA ASN A 38 -6.15 5.56 4.18
C ASN A 38 -4.90 5.47 5.05
N VAL A 39 -3.77 5.86 4.51
CA VAL A 39 -2.50 5.96 5.21
C VAL A 39 -1.77 7.21 4.73
N SER A 40 -1.09 7.93 5.64
CA SER A 40 -0.18 8.98 5.21
C SER A 40 1.10 8.38 4.61
N LEU A 41 1.77 9.12 3.73
CA LEU A 41 3.05 8.68 3.18
C LEU A 41 4.11 8.47 4.29
N GLY A 42 4.08 9.30 5.33
CA GLY A 42 4.94 9.17 6.50
C GLY A 42 4.67 7.89 7.30
N ASP A 43 3.41 7.55 7.53
CA ASP A 43 3.04 6.31 8.22
C ASP A 43 3.31 5.07 7.37
N LEU A 44 3.17 5.19 6.05
CA LEU A 44 3.54 4.11 5.13
C LEU A 44 5.05 3.79 5.21
N ARG A 45 5.90 4.82 5.27
CA ARG A 45 7.35 4.64 5.52
C ARG A 45 7.61 3.93 6.84
N LYS A 46 6.99 4.39 7.94
CA LYS A 46 7.12 3.76 9.27
C LYS A 46 6.67 2.30 9.23
N THR A 47 5.61 2.01 8.50
CA THR A 47 5.11 0.65 8.30
C THR A 47 6.16 -0.22 7.62
N PHE A 48 6.71 0.21 6.49
CA PHE A 48 7.65 -0.58 5.70
C PHE A 48 9.09 -0.62 6.24
N VAL A 49 9.44 0.22 7.21
CA VAL A 49 10.68 0.05 8.00
C VAL A 49 10.45 -0.76 9.28
N GLY A 50 9.24 -1.25 9.52
CA GLY A 50 8.93 -2.03 10.72
C GLY A 50 8.82 -1.21 12.01
N ALA A 51 8.81 0.11 11.94
CA ALA A 51 8.63 0.97 13.12
C ALA A 51 7.18 0.98 13.63
N LYS A 52 6.23 0.58 12.80
CA LYS A 52 4.83 0.39 13.16
C LYS A 52 4.51 -1.11 13.13
N HIS A 53 4.09 -1.65 14.27
CA HIS A 53 3.92 -3.10 14.45
C HIS A 53 2.47 -3.56 14.34
N SER A 54 1.50 -2.66 14.46
CA SER A 54 0.07 -3.01 14.42
C SER A 54 -0.76 -1.95 13.72
N TRP A 55 -1.86 -2.38 13.14
CA TRP A 55 -2.93 -1.53 12.65
C TRP A 55 -3.78 -0.99 13.81
N PRO A 56 -4.53 0.13 13.59
CA PRO A 56 -5.63 0.49 14.48
C PRO A 56 -6.58 -0.71 14.63
N GLY A 57 -6.86 -1.13 15.89
CA GLY A 57 -7.60 -2.35 16.16
C GLY A 57 -6.76 -3.55 16.61
N GLY A 58 -5.42 -3.41 16.60
CA GLY A 58 -4.49 -4.36 17.23
C GLY A 58 -3.99 -5.50 16.35
N GLN A 59 -4.40 -5.59 15.09
CA GLN A 59 -3.85 -6.59 14.17
C GLN A 59 -2.36 -6.33 13.90
N ALA A 60 -1.53 -7.34 14.10
CA ALA A 60 -0.10 -7.27 13.79
C ALA A 60 0.13 -7.05 12.29
N ILE A 61 0.99 -6.11 11.95
CA ILE A 61 1.35 -5.83 10.57
C ILE A 61 2.24 -6.95 10.04
N LYS A 62 1.89 -7.50 8.87
CA LYS A 62 2.71 -8.43 8.10
C LYS A 62 3.14 -7.78 6.80
N LEU A 63 4.44 -7.52 6.67
CA LEU A 63 5.01 -6.91 5.46
C LEU A 63 5.19 -7.98 4.38
N ILE A 64 4.58 -7.74 3.22
CA ILE A 64 4.72 -8.58 2.02
C ILE A 64 5.38 -7.73 0.94
N THR A 65 6.47 -8.18 0.38
CA THR A 65 7.23 -7.43 -0.64
C THR A 65 7.48 -8.27 -1.89
N ARG A 66 7.76 -7.59 -2.99
CA ARG A 66 8.26 -8.22 -4.22
C ARG A 66 9.78 -8.24 -4.20
N GLY A 67 10.35 -9.14 -4.98
CA GLY A 67 11.80 -9.26 -5.13
C GLY A 67 12.44 -8.10 -5.90
N PRO A 68 13.78 -8.04 -5.89
CA PRO A 68 14.54 -7.03 -6.66
C PRO A 68 14.15 -7.02 -8.14
N GLY A 69 14.17 -5.82 -8.74
CA GLY A 69 13.86 -5.61 -10.17
C GLY A 69 12.37 -5.45 -10.51
N CYS A 70 11.46 -5.78 -9.60
CA CYS A 70 10.03 -5.52 -9.79
C CYS A 70 9.71 -4.03 -9.57
N PRO A 71 8.76 -3.44 -10.32
CA PRO A 71 8.36 -2.04 -10.14
C PRO A 71 7.96 -1.70 -8.70
N GLU A 72 7.25 -2.61 -8.05
CA GLU A 72 6.84 -2.48 -6.64
C GLU A 72 8.05 -2.37 -5.71
N ARG A 73 9.12 -3.13 -5.99
CA ARG A 73 10.35 -3.08 -5.21
C ARG A 73 11.09 -1.76 -5.43
N VAL A 74 11.15 -1.30 -6.67
CA VAL A 74 11.77 0.00 -7.01
C VAL A 74 11.07 1.14 -6.27
N VAL A 75 9.74 1.17 -6.29
CA VAL A 75 8.96 2.20 -5.59
C VAL A 75 9.10 2.08 -4.07
N LEU A 76 9.15 0.86 -3.52
CA LEU A 76 9.44 0.65 -2.10
C LEU A 76 10.78 1.26 -1.70
N LEU A 77 11.84 0.97 -2.42
CA LEU A 77 13.18 1.49 -2.12
C LEU A 77 13.23 3.02 -2.24
N LYS A 78 12.56 3.58 -3.25
CA LYS A 78 12.40 5.03 -3.40
C LYS A 78 11.65 5.65 -2.21
N LEU A 79 10.55 5.02 -1.77
CA LEU A 79 9.78 5.44 -0.59
C LEU A 79 10.65 5.47 0.66
N LEU A 80 11.51 4.48 0.84
CA LEU A 80 12.38 4.34 2.01
C LEU A 80 13.70 5.12 1.87
N ALA A 81 14.01 5.67 0.70
CA ALA A 81 15.29 6.29 0.36
C ALA A 81 16.48 5.34 0.61
N MET A 82 16.34 4.08 0.21
CA MET A 82 17.36 3.03 0.36
C MET A 82 17.71 2.42 -0.99
N SER A 83 18.97 2.00 -1.14
CA SER A 83 19.37 1.05 -2.17
C SER A 83 18.96 -0.38 -1.78
N GLU A 84 19.04 -1.31 -2.72
CA GLU A 84 18.77 -2.73 -2.44
C GLU A 84 19.72 -3.30 -1.37
N SER A 85 20.98 -2.92 -1.42
CA SER A 85 21.99 -3.33 -0.43
C SER A 85 21.69 -2.77 0.95
N GLU A 86 21.36 -1.48 1.06
CA GLU A 86 20.98 -0.82 2.32
C GLU A 86 19.72 -1.44 2.91
N TYR A 87 18.73 -1.75 2.10
CA TYR A 87 17.50 -2.41 2.54
C TYR A 87 17.79 -3.79 3.13
N LYS A 88 18.62 -4.59 2.46
CA LYS A 88 19.04 -5.90 2.97
C LYS A 88 19.81 -5.79 4.29
N GLN A 89 20.78 -4.89 4.37
CA GLN A 89 21.56 -4.64 5.58
C GLN A 89 20.67 -4.16 6.73
N TYR A 90 19.71 -3.28 6.44
CA TYR A 90 18.76 -2.76 7.40
C TYR A 90 17.97 -3.90 8.06
N TRP A 91 17.32 -4.76 7.27
CA TRP A 91 16.51 -5.85 7.81
C TRP A 91 17.34 -6.92 8.52
N THR A 92 18.51 -7.26 7.99
CA THR A 92 19.46 -8.15 8.67
C THR A 92 19.82 -7.60 10.06
N ALA A 93 20.08 -6.30 10.16
CA ALA A 93 20.38 -5.66 11.45
C ALA A 93 19.16 -5.62 12.39
N GLN A 94 17.94 -5.36 11.88
CA GLN A 94 16.72 -5.38 12.69
C GLN A 94 16.49 -6.76 13.33
N VAL A 95 16.62 -7.83 12.55
CA VAL A 95 16.48 -9.20 13.04
C VAL A 95 17.59 -9.55 14.05
N PHE A 96 18.84 -9.19 13.75
CA PHE A 96 19.96 -9.46 14.63
C PHE A 96 19.84 -8.78 16.00
N ARG A 97 19.28 -7.56 16.04
CA ARG A 97 19.02 -6.82 17.30
C ARG A 97 17.75 -7.25 18.02
N GLY A 98 16.97 -8.15 17.44
CA GLY A 98 15.68 -8.58 18.00
C GLY A 98 14.58 -7.50 17.90
N GLU A 99 14.77 -6.50 17.04
CA GLU A 99 13.78 -5.45 16.77
C GLU A 99 12.71 -5.91 15.77
N ALA A 100 13.01 -6.97 15.03
CA ALA A 100 12.07 -7.67 14.17
C ALA A 100 12.25 -9.19 14.31
N ASP A 101 11.16 -9.95 14.31
CA ASP A 101 11.20 -11.41 14.37
C ASP A 101 11.73 -12.03 13.06
N ALA A 102 11.47 -11.38 11.94
CA ALA A 102 11.92 -11.81 10.62
C ALA A 102 11.95 -10.62 9.64
N GLU A 103 12.67 -10.79 8.54
CA GLU A 103 12.60 -9.89 7.39
C GLU A 103 11.18 -9.93 6.76
N PRO A 104 10.79 -8.90 6.00
CA PRO A 104 9.55 -8.91 5.22
C PRO A 104 9.46 -10.14 4.31
N LEU A 105 8.28 -10.73 4.23
CA LEU A 105 8.05 -11.88 3.35
C LEU A 105 8.16 -11.44 1.88
N THR A 106 9.17 -11.93 1.19
CA THR A 106 9.36 -11.66 -0.23
C THR A 106 8.70 -12.75 -1.07
N VAL A 107 7.81 -12.35 -1.97
CA VAL A 107 7.06 -13.27 -2.83
C VAL A 107 7.32 -13.01 -4.32
N PRO A 108 7.38 -14.05 -5.16
CA PRO A 108 7.76 -13.91 -6.56
C PRO A 108 6.64 -13.44 -7.49
N SER A 109 5.37 -13.45 -7.06
CA SER A 109 4.24 -13.13 -7.93
C SER A 109 3.12 -12.37 -7.23
N VAL A 110 2.30 -11.67 -8.01
CA VAL A 110 1.07 -11.02 -7.53
C VAL A 110 0.07 -12.05 -6.99
N GLY A 111 0.02 -13.25 -7.59
CA GLY A 111 -0.79 -14.34 -7.06
C GLY A 111 -0.41 -14.72 -5.63
N MET A 112 0.87 -14.80 -5.33
CA MET A 112 1.36 -15.07 -3.97
C MET A 112 1.15 -13.88 -3.03
N GLN A 113 1.20 -12.63 -3.52
CA GLN A 113 0.79 -11.48 -2.71
C GLN A 113 -0.69 -11.62 -2.30
N LYS A 114 -1.58 -12.01 -3.24
CA LYS A 114 -2.99 -12.25 -2.95
C LYS A 114 -3.19 -13.35 -1.89
N GLU A 115 -2.46 -14.47 -2.01
CA GLU A 115 -2.54 -15.53 -1.00
C GLU A 115 -2.06 -15.06 0.37
N ALA A 116 -1.01 -14.26 0.43
CA ALA A 116 -0.54 -13.66 1.67
C ALA A 116 -1.59 -12.74 2.31
N MET A 117 -2.32 -11.94 1.50
CA MET A 117 -3.44 -11.12 1.99
C MET A 117 -4.54 -11.97 2.62
N ARG A 118 -4.82 -13.14 2.05
CA ARG A 118 -5.81 -14.08 2.56
C ARG A 118 -5.38 -14.75 3.87
N LEU A 119 -4.10 -15.09 3.98
CA LEU A 119 -3.54 -15.80 5.14
C LEU A 119 -3.28 -14.90 6.33
N PHE A 120 -2.93 -13.65 6.11
CA PHE A 120 -2.54 -12.71 7.15
C PHE A 120 -3.47 -11.50 7.18
N PRO A 121 -4.39 -11.41 8.16
CA PRO A 121 -5.33 -10.28 8.25
C PRO A 121 -4.66 -8.91 8.37
N GLY A 122 -3.44 -8.85 8.93
CA GLY A 122 -2.64 -7.63 9.02
C GLY A 122 -1.69 -7.40 7.84
N ALA A 123 -1.79 -8.17 6.76
CA ALA A 123 -0.89 -8.04 5.62
C ALA A 123 -1.03 -6.69 4.91
N VAL A 124 0.10 -6.16 4.48
CA VAL A 124 0.22 -4.98 3.61
C VAL A 124 1.28 -5.23 2.55
N SER A 125 1.02 -4.77 1.34
CA SER A 125 1.94 -4.90 0.22
C SER A 125 1.79 -3.75 -0.77
N LEU A 126 2.77 -3.62 -1.65
CA LEU A 126 2.73 -2.77 -2.83
C LEU A 126 2.46 -3.65 -4.06
N VAL A 127 1.51 -3.23 -4.89
CA VAL A 127 1.11 -3.95 -6.11
C VAL A 127 0.94 -2.93 -7.23
N ASN A 128 1.42 -3.24 -8.44
CA ASN A 128 1.11 -2.40 -9.59
C ASN A 128 -0.42 -2.27 -9.72
N ALA A 129 -0.94 -1.04 -9.86
CA ALA A 129 -2.37 -0.78 -9.85
C ALA A 129 -3.15 -1.61 -10.90
N ARG A 130 -2.50 -1.91 -12.04
CA ARG A 130 -3.05 -2.77 -13.10
C ARG A 130 -3.19 -4.24 -12.71
N ASP A 131 -2.41 -4.68 -11.74
CA ASP A 131 -2.32 -6.08 -11.32
C ASP A 131 -3.10 -6.37 -10.04
N VAL A 132 -3.79 -5.36 -9.49
CA VAL A 132 -4.66 -5.53 -8.32
C VAL A 132 -5.74 -6.56 -8.64
N LYS A 133 -5.87 -7.56 -7.77
CA LYS A 133 -6.81 -8.69 -7.93
C LYS A 133 -7.94 -8.63 -6.90
N PRO A 134 -9.10 -9.25 -7.18
CA PRO A 134 -10.12 -9.49 -6.16
C PRO A 134 -9.51 -10.19 -4.93
N GLY A 135 -9.87 -9.73 -3.73
CA GLY A 135 -9.26 -10.17 -2.48
C GLY A 135 -8.08 -9.31 -2.01
N MET A 136 -7.74 -8.26 -2.74
CA MET A 136 -6.83 -7.19 -2.33
C MET A 136 -7.63 -5.92 -2.12
N LYS A 137 -7.56 -5.33 -0.94
CA LYS A 137 -8.19 -4.04 -0.64
C LYS A 137 -7.19 -2.92 -0.88
N VAL A 138 -7.45 -2.07 -1.87
CA VAL A 138 -6.64 -0.87 -2.10
C VAL A 138 -7.01 0.19 -1.07
N ILE A 139 -6.01 0.79 -0.43
CA ILE A 139 -6.20 1.92 0.47
C ILE A 139 -5.61 3.20 -0.13
N LYS A 140 -6.14 4.33 0.32
CA LYS A 140 -5.64 5.65 -0.10
C LYS A 140 -4.28 5.94 0.52
N VAL A 141 -3.47 6.74 -0.19
CA VAL A 141 -2.24 7.34 0.34
C VAL A 141 -2.44 8.86 0.31
N ASP A 142 -2.35 9.50 1.46
CA ASP A 142 -2.65 10.93 1.63
C ASP A 142 -4.01 11.33 1.01
N GLY A 143 -5.02 10.46 1.18
CA GLY A 143 -6.38 10.67 0.65
C GLY A 143 -6.56 10.38 -0.83
N LEU A 144 -5.52 9.96 -1.57
CA LEU A 144 -5.55 9.71 -3.00
C LEU A 144 -5.46 8.22 -3.32
N LEU A 145 -6.17 7.79 -4.36
CA LEU A 145 -6.04 6.46 -4.95
C LEU A 145 -5.05 6.48 -6.13
N PRO A 146 -4.47 5.33 -6.52
CA PRO A 146 -3.72 5.21 -7.76
C PRO A 146 -4.51 5.74 -8.96
N GLY A 147 -3.84 6.44 -9.88
CA GLY A 147 -4.45 7.12 -11.03
C GLY A 147 -4.90 8.54 -10.74
N ALA A 148 -5.02 8.96 -9.49
CA ALA A 148 -5.35 10.34 -9.15
C ALA A 148 -4.15 11.27 -9.36
N ALA A 149 -4.43 12.52 -9.77
CA ALA A 149 -3.40 13.56 -9.86
C ALA A 149 -2.74 13.76 -8.48
N GLY A 150 -1.40 13.80 -8.44
CA GLY A 150 -0.65 13.97 -7.19
C GLY A 150 -0.43 12.70 -6.37
N TYR A 151 -0.87 11.53 -6.85
CA TYR A 151 -0.58 10.27 -6.16
C TYR A 151 0.93 10.04 -6.05
N ALA A 152 1.40 9.64 -4.87
CA ALA A 152 2.83 9.69 -4.52
C ALA A 152 3.66 8.48 -4.97
N LEU A 153 3.04 7.30 -5.18
CA LEU A 153 3.76 6.05 -5.45
C LEU A 153 3.82 5.76 -6.96
N ARG A 154 4.88 6.27 -7.60
CA ARG A 154 5.16 6.16 -9.05
C ARG A 154 6.57 5.70 -9.33
#